data_332fa0eaa03cd3aac5080809e8bfe627
#
_entry.id   332fa0eaa03cd3aac5080809e8bfe627
#
_cell.length_a   1.000
_cell.length_b   1.000
_cell.length_c   1.000
_cell.angle_alpha   90.00
_cell.angle_beta   90.00
_cell.angle_gamma   90.00
#
_symmetry.space_group_name_H-M   'P 1'
#
loop_
_entity.id
_entity.type
_entity.pdbx_description
1 polymer ?
#
loop_
_entity_poly.entity_id
_entity_poly.type
_entity_poly.pdbx_seq_one_letter_code
_entity_poly.pdbx_strand_id
1 'polypeptide(L)'
;LQPTLFDPFTPRQINRQAYVLKRIKRIQAVEGFTPCWVWQLKPDKHGYGYGTDTKATGGSARAAYRISYQAFVGPIPDGLHVDHLCNNRICVNPSHLEPVAQRENCLRAVERDYVNGTGHWDQLEVCRRGLHPMSGTNLLTDFHGGRWHRGCRACQSAQAAIYRAEHPEAELRGRRARQARDRAKTAERKAARKLAKLNAA
;
A
#
# COMPACT_ATOMS: atom_id res chain seq x y z
N LEU A 1 11.78 -12.19 -51.91
CA LEU A 1 12.30 -11.62 -50.68
C LEU A 1 11.60 -12.33 -49.53
N GLN A 2 12.28 -13.31 -48.91
CA GLN A 2 11.80 -13.97 -47.70
C GLN A 2 11.86 -12.97 -46.56
N PRO A 3 10.82 -12.89 -45.68
CA PRO A 3 10.92 -12.11 -44.47
C PRO A 3 12.02 -12.74 -43.61
N THR A 4 13.08 -11.99 -43.35
CA THR A 4 14.04 -12.32 -42.30
C THR A 4 13.26 -12.50 -41.01
N LEU A 5 13.33 -13.68 -40.41
CA LEU A 5 12.88 -13.95 -39.04
C LEU A 5 13.66 -12.99 -38.13
N PHE A 6 13.08 -11.85 -37.90
CA PHE A 6 13.56 -10.93 -36.88
C PHE A 6 13.37 -11.67 -35.56
N ASP A 7 14.45 -12.15 -34.97
CA ASP A 7 14.41 -12.55 -33.57
C ASP A 7 14.12 -11.27 -32.75
N PRO A 8 12.91 -11.10 -32.19
CA PRO A 8 12.50 -9.83 -31.59
C PRO A 8 13.25 -9.53 -30.30
N PHE A 9 14.12 -10.45 -29.87
CA PHE A 9 14.83 -10.35 -28.60
C PHE A 9 16.35 -10.25 -28.79
N THR A 10 16.94 -9.36 -28.02
CA THR A 10 18.41 -9.24 -27.96
C THR A 10 19.01 -10.47 -27.24
N PRO A 11 20.30 -10.82 -27.48
CA PRO A 11 21.00 -11.88 -26.75
C PRO A 11 20.89 -11.75 -25.22
N ARG A 12 20.86 -10.52 -24.73
CA ARG A 12 20.69 -10.24 -23.29
C ARG A 12 19.28 -10.60 -22.79
N GLN A 13 18.25 -10.38 -23.60
CA GLN A 13 16.87 -10.76 -23.27
C GLN A 13 16.72 -12.27 -23.29
N ILE A 14 17.26 -12.98 -24.28
CA ILE A 14 17.26 -14.45 -24.37
C ILE A 14 17.90 -15.07 -23.13
N ASN A 15 19.06 -14.57 -22.71
CA ASN A 15 19.74 -15.03 -21.49
C ASN A 15 18.89 -14.80 -20.23
N ARG A 16 18.19 -13.66 -20.14
CA ARG A 16 17.29 -13.36 -19.03
C ARG A 16 16.03 -14.26 -19.04
N GLN A 17 15.46 -14.53 -20.21
CA GLN A 17 14.34 -15.47 -20.36
C GLN A 17 14.74 -16.85 -19.84
N ALA A 18 15.86 -17.40 -20.29
CA ALA A 18 16.37 -18.69 -19.84
C ALA A 18 16.63 -18.70 -18.33
N TYR A 19 17.16 -17.61 -17.78
CA TYR A 19 17.37 -17.44 -16.34
C TYR A 19 16.07 -17.51 -15.57
N VAL A 20 15.02 -16.81 -16.03
CA VAL A 20 13.69 -16.79 -15.39
C VAL A 20 13.03 -18.16 -15.48
N LEU A 21 12.97 -18.74 -16.67
CA LEU A 21 12.27 -20.02 -16.94
C LEU A 21 12.82 -21.18 -16.10
N LYS A 22 14.12 -21.18 -15.78
CA LYS A 22 14.73 -22.21 -14.90
C LYS A 22 14.32 -22.08 -13.42
N ARG A 23 13.70 -20.96 -13.03
CA ARG A 23 13.44 -20.63 -11.62
C ARG A 23 11.98 -20.39 -11.29
N ILE A 24 11.09 -20.82 -12.17
CA ILE A 24 9.65 -20.69 -11.97
C ILE A 24 8.98 -22.05 -11.81
N LYS A 25 7.89 -22.05 -11.01
CA LYS A 25 6.87 -23.09 -11.04
C LYS A 25 5.56 -22.45 -11.47
N ARG A 26 4.93 -22.99 -12.51
CA ARG A 26 3.59 -22.55 -12.90
C ARG A 26 2.58 -23.17 -11.94
N ILE A 27 1.72 -22.34 -11.38
CA ILE A 27 0.62 -22.81 -10.53
C ILE A 27 -0.70 -22.64 -11.27
N GLN A 28 -1.74 -23.34 -10.81
CA GLN A 28 -3.07 -23.26 -11.39
C GLN A 28 -3.53 -21.81 -11.53
N ALA A 29 -4.19 -21.50 -12.62
CA ALA A 29 -4.73 -20.19 -12.89
C ALA A 29 -5.79 -19.82 -11.83
N VAL A 30 -5.77 -18.58 -11.39
CA VAL A 30 -6.89 -17.95 -10.68
C VAL A 30 -7.87 -17.44 -11.74
N GLU A 31 -9.17 -17.44 -11.44
CA GLU A 31 -10.20 -16.97 -12.35
C GLU A 31 -9.86 -15.57 -12.91
N GLY A 32 -9.93 -15.45 -14.24
CA GLY A 32 -9.59 -14.21 -14.95
C GLY A 32 -8.10 -14.01 -15.24
N PHE A 33 -7.20 -14.90 -14.81
CA PHE A 33 -5.77 -14.81 -15.07
C PHE A 33 -5.19 -16.10 -15.67
N THR A 34 -4.12 -15.96 -16.45
CA THR A 34 -3.26 -17.07 -16.82
C THR A 34 -2.53 -17.62 -15.59
N PRO A 35 -1.92 -18.84 -15.64
CA PRO A 35 -1.17 -19.37 -14.50
C PRO A 35 -0.07 -18.42 -14.02
N CYS A 36 0.02 -18.19 -12.71
CA CYS A 36 1.16 -17.47 -12.14
C CYS A 36 2.46 -18.26 -12.32
N TRP A 37 3.53 -17.54 -12.65
CA TRP A 37 4.89 -18.06 -12.65
C TRP A 37 5.53 -17.76 -11.29
N VAL A 38 5.44 -18.70 -10.38
CA VAL A 38 5.94 -18.53 -9.01
C VAL A 38 7.45 -18.70 -8.97
N TRP A 39 8.13 -17.66 -8.52
CA TRP A 39 9.59 -17.65 -8.35
C TRP A 39 10.02 -18.64 -7.28
N GLN A 40 11.03 -19.47 -7.55
CA GLN A 40 11.42 -20.58 -6.70
C GLN A 40 12.58 -20.27 -5.74
N LEU A 41 13.24 -19.13 -5.89
CA LEU A 41 14.25 -18.73 -4.93
C LEU A 41 13.61 -18.00 -3.75
N LYS A 42 14.33 -17.95 -2.62
CA LYS A 42 13.86 -17.32 -1.38
C LYS A 42 13.40 -15.88 -1.63
N PRO A 43 12.17 -15.54 -1.23
CA PRO A 43 11.69 -14.16 -1.31
C PRO A 43 12.39 -13.27 -0.28
N ASP A 44 12.32 -11.96 -0.49
CA ASP A 44 12.72 -10.97 0.48
C ASP A 44 11.73 -10.88 1.66
N LYS A 45 12.02 -9.99 2.62
CA LYS A 45 11.16 -9.74 3.79
C LYS A 45 9.76 -9.19 3.44
N HIS A 46 9.56 -8.73 2.21
CA HIS A 46 8.29 -8.21 1.70
C HIS A 46 7.54 -9.19 0.81
N GLY A 47 8.08 -10.40 0.60
CA GLY A 47 7.49 -11.45 -0.22
C GLY A 47 7.82 -11.37 -1.72
N TYR A 48 8.73 -10.48 -2.14
CA TYR A 48 9.14 -10.39 -3.54
C TYR A 48 10.31 -11.33 -3.85
N GLY A 49 10.23 -12.01 -5.00
CA GLY A 49 11.33 -12.80 -5.50
C GLY A 49 12.54 -11.93 -5.91
N TYR A 50 13.75 -12.40 -5.62
CA TYR A 50 14.99 -11.73 -6.01
C TYR A 50 15.86 -12.60 -6.92
N GLY A 51 16.45 -11.97 -7.92
CA GLY A 51 17.45 -12.56 -8.81
C GLY A 51 18.84 -12.03 -8.50
N THR A 52 19.84 -12.95 -8.47
CA THR A 52 21.24 -12.64 -8.18
C THR A 52 22.20 -13.06 -9.28
N ASP A 53 21.68 -13.55 -10.41
CA ASP A 53 22.51 -13.97 -11.54
C ASP A 53 23.18 -12.74 -12.19
N THR A 54 24.50 -12.67 -12.12
CA THR A 54 25.29 -11.57 -12.67
C THR A 54 25.11 -11.40 -14.17
N LYS A 55 24.91 -12.50 -14.91
CA LYS A 55 24.68 -12.46 -16.37
C LYS A 55 23.29 -11.88 -16.71
N ALA A 56 22.27 -12.25 -15.94
CA ALA A 56 20.91 -11.78 -16.17
C ALA A 56 20.67 -10.37 -15.56
N THR A 57 21.30 -10.06 -14.43
CA THR A 57 21.03 -8.83 -13.67
C THR A 57 22.07 -7.71 -13.89
N GLY A 58 23.13 -8.00 -14.62
CA GLY A 58 24.24 -7.05 -14.81
C GLY A 58 25.02 -6.81 -13.52
N GLY A 59 25.12 -7.82 -12.65
CA GLY A 59 25.99 -7.80 -11.46
C GLY A 59 25.33 -7.36 -10.16
N SER A 60 24.07 -6.91 -10.18
CA SER A 60 23.34 -6.48 -8.97
C SER A 60 22.11 -7.34 -8.72
N ALA A 61 21.81 -7.59 -7.45
CA ALA A 61 20.56 -8.21 -7.05
C ALA A 61 19.38 -7.31 -7.44
N ARG A 62 18.38 -7.88 -8.12
CA ARG A 62 17.18 -7.16 -8.56
C ARG A 62 15.93 -7.98 -8.30
N ALA A 63 14.81 -7.30 -8.15
CA ALA A 63 13.51 -7.95 -8.04
C ALA A 63 13.24 -8.81 -9.29
N ALA A 64 12.87 -10.07 -9.09
CA ALA A 64 12.73 -11.08 -10.13
C ALA A 64 11.64 -10.71 -11.16
N TYR A 65 10.55 -10.08 -10.72
CA TYR A 65 9.50 -9.60 -11.61
C TYR A 65 10.00 -8.53 -12.60
N ARG A 66 10.92 -7.64 -12.17
CA ARG A 66 11.53 -6.64 -13.07
C ARG A 66 12.46 -7.29 -14.09
N ILE A 67 13.20 -8.35 -13.69
CA ILE A 67 14.03 -9.14 -14.61
C ILE A 67 13.13 -9.81 -15.65
N SER A 68 12.02 -10.40 -15.20
CA SER A 68 11.06 -11.07 -16.09
C SER A 68 10.42 -10.08 -17.07
N TYR A 69 9.91 -8.94 -16.58
CA TYR A 69 9.35 -7.91 -17.46
C TYR A 69 10.34 -7.49 -18.55
N GLN A 70 11.58 -7.17 -18.15
CA GLN A 70 12.63 -6.77 -19.10
C GLN A 70 13.07 -7.89 -20.06
N ALA A 71 12.89 -9.14 -19.66
CA ALA A 71 13.24 -10.31 -20.49
C ALA A 71 12.20 -10.58 -21.58
N PHE A 72 10.92 -10.47 -21.23
CA PHE A 72 9.82 -10.92 -22.08
C PHE A 72 9.03 -9.79 -22.75
N VAL A 73 9.04 -8.59 -22.14
CA VAL A 73 8.28 -7.44 -22.67
C VAL A 73 9.23 -6.39 -23.23
N GLY A 74 10.21 -5.94 -22.41
CA GLY A 74 11.13 -4.90 -22.83
C GLY A 74 11.59 -3.99 -21.68
N PRO A 75 12.27 -2.89 -21.98
CA PRO A 75 12.72 -1.95 -20.97
C PRO A 75 11.53 -1.38 -20.20
N ILE A 76 11.70 -1.22 -18.88
CA ILE A 76 10.71 -0.53 -18.05
C ILE A 76 10.89 0.96 -18.31
N PRO A 77 9.85 1.69 -18.74
CA PRO A 77 9.96 3.12 -18.96
C PRO A 77 10.38 3.88 -17.71
N ASP A 78 11.13 4.97 -17.89
CA ASP A 78 11.62 5.78 -16.80
C ASP A 78 10.45 6.38 -15.99
N GLY A 79 10.64 6.41 -14.67
CA GLY A 79 9.62 6.91 -13.74
C GLY A 79 8.44 5.96 -13.48
N LEU A 80 8.37 4.80 -14.17
CA LEU A 80 7.30 3.84 -13.93
C LEU A 80 7.72 2.71 -12.98
N HIS A 81 6.75 2.23 -12.23
CA HIS A 81 6.82 1.07 -11.36
C HIS A 81 6.12 -0.12 -12.01
N VAL A 82 6.65 -1.32 -11.80
CA VAL A 82 5.98 -2.53 -12.30
C VAL A 82 5.06 -3.06 -11.20
N ASP A 83 3.76 -3.06 -11.48
CA ASP A 83 2.70 -3.59 -10.61
C ASP A 83 2.36 -5.04 -10.96
N HIS A 84 1.81 -5.78 -9.97
CA HIS A 84 1.32 -7.14 -10.14
C HIS A 84 -0.20 -7.16 -10.27
N LEU A 85 -0.72 -7.34 -11.48
CA LEU A 85 -2.15 -7.44 -11.73
C LEU A 85 -2.83 -8.57 -10.94
N CYS A 86 -2.13 -9.69 -10.78
CA CYS A 86 -2.57 -10.86 -10.00
C CYS A 86 -2.40 -10.72 -8.48
N ASN A 87 -1.91 -9.59 -7.99
CA ASN A 87 -1.63 -9.31 -6.57
C ASN A 87 -0.70 -10.32 -5.87
N ASN A 88 -0.02 -11.18 -6.61
CA ASN A 88 0.92 -12.16 -6.07
C ASN A 88 2.36 -11.65 -6.22
N ARG A 89 2.96 -11.19 -5.12
CA ARG A 89 4.29 -10.55 -5.08
C ARG A 89 5.44 -11.45 -5.55
N ILE A 90 5.27 -12.77 -5.47
CA ILE A 90 6.27 -13.74 -5.92
C ILE A 90 6.07 -14.16 -7.39
N CYS A 91 4.99 -13.69 -8.01
CA CYS A 91 4.72 -13.96 -9.43
C CYS A 91 5.68 -13.16 -10.31
N VAL A 92 6.19 -13.84 -11.35
CA VAL A 92 7.04 -13.23 -12.36
C VAL A 92 6.49 -13.45 -13.78
N ASN A 93 5.20 -13.82 -13.92
CA ASN A 93 4.56 -13.97 -15.22
C ASN A 93 4.47 -12.59 -15.91
N PRO A 94 5.08 -12.39 -17.08
CA PRO A 94 5.08 -11.08 -17.74
C PRO A 94 3.68 -10.58 -18.09
N SER A 95 2.70 -11.47 -18.36
CA SER A 95 1.31 -11.07 -18.62
C SER A 95 0.55 -10.58 -17.36
N HIS A 96 1.15 -10.76 -16.18
CA HIS A 96 0.62 -10.27 -14.90
C HIS A 96 1.35 -9.01 -14.40
N LEU A 97 2.25 -8.44 -15.20
CA LEU A 97 3.11 -7.32 -14.83
C LEU A 97 2.82 -6.12 -15.71
N GLU A 98 2.54 -4.99 -15.11
CA GLU A 98 2.21 -3.75 -15.81
C GLU A 98 3.07 -2.59 -15.29
N PRO A 99 3.71 -1.80 -16.17
CA PRO A 99 4.38 -0.58 -15.78
C PRO A 99 3.35 0.54 -15.56
N VAL A 100 3.30 1.09 -14.36
CA VAL A 100 2.35 2.13 -13.96
C VAL A 100 3.06 3.26 -13.25
N ALA A 101 2.45 4.45 -13.26
CA ALA A 101 2.93 5.58 -12.46
C ALA A 101 2.86 5.26 -10.96
N GLN A 102 3.76 5.84 -10.16
CA GLN A 102 3.80 5.63 -8.70
C GLN A 102 2.44 5.92 -8.05
N ARG A 103 1.78 7.02 -8.46
CA ARG A 103 0.47 7.38 -7.92
C ARG A 103 -0.59 6.30 -8.20
N GLU A 104 -0.61 5.79 -9.42
CA GLU A 104 -1.54 4.74 -9.83
C GLU A 104 -1.28 3.44 -9.06
N ASN A 105 -0.02 3.03 -8.95
CA ASN A 105 0.38 1.86 -8.17
C ASN A 105 -0.10 1.95 -6.70
N CYS A 106 0.03 3.13 -6.08
CA CYS A 106 -0.47 3.35 -4.72
C CYS A 106 -2.01 3.28 -4.64
N LEU A 107 -2.73 3.86 -5.61
CA LEU A 107 -4.21 3.82 -5.64
C LEU A 107 -4.72 2.39 -5.80
N ARG A 108 -4.13 1.62 -6.71
CA ARG A 108 -4.48 0.20 -6.91
C ARG A 108 -4.18 -0.65 -5.67
N ALA A 109 -3.10 -0.36 -4.95
CA ALA A 109 -2.78 -1.05 -3.70
C ALA A 109 -3.86 -0.76 -2.63
N VAL A 110 -4.28 0.50 -2.48
CA VAL A 110 -5.36 0.89 -1.55
C VAL A 110 -6.68 0.23 -1.92
N GLU A 111 -7.04 0.23 -3.20
CA GLU A 111 -8.27 -0.40 -3.69
C GLU A 111 -8.27 -1.91 -3.47
N ARG A 112 -7.18 -2.60 -3.78
CA ARG A 112 -7.02 -4.04 -3.52
C ARG A 112 -7.14 -4.36 -2.04
N ASP A 113 -6.49 -3.57 -1.19
CA ASP A 113 -6.55 -3.76 0.26
C ASP A 113 -7.97 -3.52 0.79
N TYR A 114 -8.71 -2.58 0.20
CA TYR A 114 -10.09 -2.28 0.56
C TYR A 114 -11.07 -3.37 0.08
N VAL A 115 -10.99 -3.79 -1.19
CA VAL A 115 -11.91 -4.77 -1.78
C VAL A 115 -11.69 -6.18 -1.23
N ASN A 116 -10.43 -6.57 -1.01
CA ASN A 116 -10.11 -7.93 -0.56
C ASN A 116 -10.05 -8.07 0.96
N GLY A 117 -10.20 -7.00 1.72
CA GLY A 117 -10.01 -7.03 3.17
C GLY A 117 -8.61 -7.53 3.56
N THR A 118 -7.66 -7.48 2.62
CA THR A 118 -6.32 -8.04 2.76
C THR A 118 -5.30 -7.03 3.27
N GLY A 119 -5.72 -5.81 3.57
CA GLY A 119 -4.92 -4.94 4.41
C GLY A 119 -4.56 -5.74 5.65
N HIS A 120 -3.28 -5.88 5.96
CA HIS A 120 -2.78 -6.63 7.13
C HIS A 120 -3.54 -6.29 8.43
N TRP A 121 -4.26 -5.18 8.44
CA TRP A 121 -5.08 -4.66 9.52
C TRP A 121 -6.56 -5.07 9.44
N ASP A 122 -7.07 -5.42 8.25
CA ASP A 122 -8.48 -5.73 8.03
C ASP A 122 -8.85 -7.16 8.43
N GLN A 123 -7.85 -8.03 8.57
CA GLN A 123 -8.01 -9.42 9.01
C GLN A 123 -7.95 -9.59 10.53
N LEU A 124 -7.61 -8.56 11.29
CA LEU A 124 -7.58 -8.68 12.74
C LEU A 124 -9.00 -8.64 13.30
N GLU A 125 -9.49 -9.77 13.73
CA GLU A 125 -10.73 -9.88 14.51
C GLU A 125 -10.59 -9.27 15.90
N VAL A 126 -9.37 -9.27 16.42
CA VAL A 126 -8.98 -8.65 17.69
C VAL A 126 -7.86 -7.64 17.50
N CYS A 127 -7.74 -6.68 18.40
CA CYS A 127 -6.67 -5.67 18.33
C CYS A 127 -5.27 -6.31 18.51
N ARG A 128 -4.21 -5.58 18.13
CA ARG A 128 -2.82 -6.06 18.25
C ARG A 128 -2.43 -6.60 19.62
N ARG A 129 -3.11 -6.16 20.69
CA ARG A 129 -2.88 -6.65 22.05
C ARG A 129 -3.67 -7.93 22.35
N GLY A 130 -4.47 -8.44 21.40
CA GLY A 130 -5.31 -9.62 21.56
C GLY A 130 -6.47 -9.45 22.55
N LEU A 131 -6.79 -8.23 22.99
CA LEU A 131 -7.68 -7.98 24.13
C LEU A 131 -9.09 -7.53 23.73
N HIS A 132 -9.24 -6.89 22.58
CA HIS A 132 -10.52 -6.24 22.21
C HIS A 132 -10.91 -6.58 20.78
N PRO A 133 -12.22 -6.85 20.52
CA PRO A 133 -12.71 -7.11 19.17
C PRO A 133 -12.53 -5.86 18.29
N MET A 134 -12.11 -6.07 17.04
CA MET A 134 -11.97 -5.03 16.02
C MET A 134 -13.24 -4.90 15.19
N SER A 135 -14.38 -4.75 15.87
CA SER A 135 -15.70 -4.64 15.27
C SER A 135 -16.60 -3.65 16.01
N GLY A 136 -17.72 -3.29 15.42
CA GLY A 136 -18.73 -2.42 16.01
C GLY A 136 -18.15 -1.08 16.48
N THR A 137 -18.58 -0.61 17.64
CA THR A 137 -18.17 0.68 18.21
C THR A 137 -16.71 0.74 18.66
N ASN A 138 -16.05 -0.42 18.81
CA ASN A 138 -14.64 -0.48 19.19
C ASN A 138 -13.69 -0.26 18.01
N LEU A 139 -14.13 -0.50 16.77
CA LEU A 139 -13.36 -0.23 15.59
C LEU A 139 -13.38 1.27 15.28
N LEU A 140 -12.21 1.88 15.25
CA LEU A 140 -12.00 3.22 14.73
C LEU A 140 -11.44 3.13 13.32
N THR A 141 -12.02 3.90 12.41
CA THR A 141 -11.50 4.09 11.06
C THR A 141 -11.24 5.56 10.83
N ASP A 142 -10.09 5.88 10.30
CA ASP A 142 -9.67 7.24 10.01
C ASP A 142 -8.89 7.28 8.69
N PHE A 143 -9.04 8.35 7.91
CA PHE A 143 -8.33 8.54 6.65
C PHE A 143 -7.38 9.71 6.76
N HIS A 144 -6.08 9.41 6.80
CA HIS A 144 -5.04 10.44 6.80
C HIS A 144 -3.77 9.95 6.08
N GLY A 145 -2.97 10.86 5.59
CA GLY A 145 -1.76 10.52 4.84
C GLY A 145 -2.01 9.72 3.56
N GLY A 146 -3.22 9.88 2.94
CA GLY A 146 -3.59 9.19 1.71
C GLY A 146 -4.00 7.72 1.88
N ARG A 147 -4.26 7.25 3.12
CA ARG A 147 -4.68 5.87 3.40
C ARG A 147 -5.62 5.76 4.60
N TRP A 148 -6.39 4.68 4.64
CA TRP A 148 -7.22 4.33 5.77
C TRP A 148 -6.38 3.74 6.91
N HIS A 149 -6.72 4.13 8.12
CA HIS A 149 -6.16 3.61 9.35
C HIS A 149 -7.28 2.98 10.19
N ARG A 150 -6.95 1.86 10.81
CA ARG A 150 -7.85 1.19 11.76
C ARG A 150 -7.23 1.25 13.16
N GLY A 151 -8.04 1.57 14.15
CA GLY A 151 -7.62 1.66 15.52
C GLY A 151 -8.58 0.96 16.48
N CYS A 152 -8.08 0.53 17.61
CA CYS A 152 -8.89 0.00 18.70
C CYS A 152 -9.25 1.12 19.67
N ARG A 153 -10.52 1.47 19.76
CA ARG A 153 -11.03 2.53 20.66
C ARG A 153 -10.67 2.27 22.12
N ALA A 154 -10.87 1.03 22.58
CA ALA A 154 -10.55 0.65 23.95
C ALA A 154 -9.07 0.83 24.27
N CYS A 155 -8.17 0.39 23.38
CA CYS A 155 -6.73 0.59 23.56
C CYS A 155 -6.35 2.08 23.55
N GLN A 156 -6.93 2.88 22.65
CA GLN A 156 -6.66 4.32 22.61
C GLN A 156 -7.18 5.03 23.85
N SER A 157 -8.38 4.66 24.33
CA SER A 157 -8.94 5.23 25.56
C SER A 157 -8.10 4.89 26.79
N ALA A 158 -7.64 3.62 26.89
CA ALA A 158 -6.76 3.20 27.99
C ALA A 158 -5.42 3.95 27.94
N GLN A 159 -4.79 4.05 26.75
CA GLN A 159 -3.55 4.80 26.60
C GLN A 159 -3.71 6.29 26.93
N ALA A 160 -4.83 6.89 26.50
CA ALA A 160 -5.15 8.28 26.83
C ALA A 160 -5.42 8.49 28.33
N ALA A 161 -5.98 7.49 29.03
CA ALA A 161 -6.19 7.54 30.48
C ALA A 161 -4.85 7.48 31.23
N ILE A 162 -3.95 6.59 30.82
CA ILE A 162 -2.59 6.49 31.38
C ILE A 162 -1.86 7.82 31.17
N TYR A 163 -1.83 8.33 29.93
CA TYR A 163 -1.18 9.61 29.63
C TYR A 163 -1.71 10.78 30.49
N ARG A 164 -3.04 10.84 30.70
CA ARG A 164 -3.65 11.88 31.55
C ARG A 164 -3.25 11.76 33.02
N ALA A 165 -3.11 10.52 33.49
CA ALA A 165 -2.67 10.29 34.87
C ALA A 165 -1.20 10.69 35.08
N GLU A 166 -0.36 10.43 34.09
CA GLU A 166 1.07 10.76 34.11
C GLU A 166 1.34 12.26 33.85
N HIS A 167 0.41 12.96 33.16
CA HIS A 167 0.58 14.35 32.73
C HIS A 167 -0.61 15.25 33.11
N PRO A 168 -0.92 15.43 34.40
CA PRO A 168 -2.07 16.22 34.86
C PRO A 168 -2.02 17.67 34.38
N GLU A 169 -0.84 18.26 34.29
CA GLU A 169 -0.65 19.63 33.79
C GLU A 169 -0.96 19.79 32.31
N ALA A 170 -0.76 18.74 31.51
CA ALA A 170 -1.11 18.75 30.08
C ALA A 170 -2.64 18.73 29.90
N GLU A 171 -3.36 18.03 30.74
CA GLU A 171 -4.83 18.04 30.77
C GLU A 171 -5.38 19.42 31.14
N LEU A 172 -4.82 20.05 32.16
CA LEU A 172 -5.22 21.40 32.55
C LEU A 172 -4.97 22.43 31.46
N ARG A 173 -3.83 22.34 30.75
CA ARG A 173 -3.55 23.17 29.56
C ARG A 173 -4.58 22.93 28.46
N GLY A 174 -4.89 21.68 28.19
CA GLY A 174 -5.90 21.30 27.19
C GLY A 174 -7.30 21.80 27.52
N ARG A 175 -7.72 21.72 28.77
CA ARG A 175 -9.01 22.28 29.25
C ARG A 175 -9.06 23.80 29.11
N ARG A 176 -8.02 24.51 29.51
CA ARG A 176 -7.91 25.98 29.36
C ARG A 176 -7.98 26.38 27.85
N ALA A 177 -7.27 25.68 27.00
CA ALA A 177 -7.30 25.96 25.58
C ALA A 177 -8.68 25.72 24.94
N ARG A 178 -9.38 24.66 25.34
CA ARG A 178 -10.77 24.40 24.90
C ARG A 178 -11.71 25.51 25.40
N GLN A 179 -11.66 25.88 26.68
CA GLN A 179 -12.48 26.95 27.22
C GLN A 179 -12.22 28.29 26.51
N ALA A 180 -10.96 28.59 26.19
CA ALA A 180 -10.62 29.81 25.45
C ALA A 180 -11.24 29.81 24.04
N ARG A 181 -11.15 28.68 23.31
CA ARG A 181 -11.79 28.52 22.00
C ARG A 181 -13.31 28.65 22.05
N ASP A 182 -13.96 28.08 23.07
CA ASP A 182 -15.42 28.14 23.20
C ASP A 182 -15.86 29.56 23.56
N ARG A 183 -15.10 30.27 24.37
CA ARG A 183 -15.33 31.71 24.66
C ARG A 183 -15.17 32.55 23.38
N ALA A 184 -14.12 32.32 22.59
CA ALA A 184 -13.90 33.03 21.33
C ALA A 184 -15.08 32.79 20.36
N LYS A 185 -15.47 31.51 20.10
CA LYS A 185 -16.63 31.19 19.28
C LYS A 185 -17.94 31.84 19.75
N THR A 186 -18.11 31.91 21.08
CA THR A 186 -19.31 32.55 21.65
C THR A 186 -19.27 34.05 21.44
N ALA A 187 -18.11 34.69 21.58
CA ALA A 187 -17.92 36.13 21.31
C ALA A 187 -18.16 36.44 19.82
N GLU A 188 -17.60 35.66 18.92
CA GLU A 188 -17.85 35.78 17.46
C GLU A 188 -19.33 35.67 17.11
N ARG A 189 -20.04 34.69 17.69
CA ARG A 189 -21.50 34.54 17.48
C ARG A 189 -22.29 35.71 17.99
N LYS A 190 -21.90 36.28 19.17
CA LYS A 190 -22.53 37.46 19.71
C LYS A 190 -22.27 38.69 18.85
N ALA A 191 -21.04 38.88 18.35
CA ALA A 191 -20.68 39.95 17.44
C ALA A 191 -21.45 39.87 16.12
N ALA A 192 -21.52 38.67 15.51
CA ALA A 192 -22.27 38.43 14.29
C ALA A 192 -23.77 38.74 14.46
N ARG A 193 -24.37 38.33 15.59
CA ARG A 193 -25.77 38.66 15.89
C ARG A 193 -26.00 40.16 16.07
N LYS A 194 -25.05 40.85 16.70
CA LYS A 194 -25.13 42.30 16.86
C LYS A 194 -25.06 43.03 15.52
N LEU A 195 -24.13 42.60 14.64
CA LEU A 195 -23.97 43.17 13.31
C LEU A 195 -25.22 42.90 12.43
N ALA A 196 -25.79 41.70 12.47
CA ALA A 196 -27.00 41.36 11.78
C ALA A 196 -28.20 42.21 12.19
N LYS A 197 -28.31 42.56 13.48
CA LYS A 197 -29.37 43.49 13.99
C LYS A 197 -29.17 44.91 13.53
N LEU A 198 -27.91 45.37 13.44
CA LEU A 198 -27.62 46.73 12.94
C LEU A 198 -27.87 46.89 11.46
N ASN A 199 -27.67 45.83 10.67
CA ASN A 199 -27.91 45.83 9.24
C ASN A 199 -29.40 45.64 8.84
N ALA A 200 -30.26 45.26 9.81
CA ALA A 200 -31.71 45.07 9.63
C ALA A 200 -32.56 46.23 10.12
N ALA A 201 -31.95 47.27 10.66
CA ALA A 201 -32.58 48.50 11.13
C ALA A 201 -32.29 49.65 10.17
#